data_931f8bd3ed94bbe92bf668a320963bfd
#
_entry.id   931f8bd3ed94bbe92bf668a320963bfd
#
_cell.length_a   1.000
_cell.length_b   1.000
_cell.length_c   1.000
_cell.angle_alpha   90.00
_cell.angle_beta   90.00
_cell.angle_gamma   90.00
#
_symmetry.space_group_name_H-M   'P 1'
#
loop_
_entity.id
_entity.type
_entity.pdbx_description
1 polymer ?
#
loop_
_entity_poly.entity_id
_entity_poly.type
_entity_poly.pdbx_seq_one_letter_code
_entity_poly.pdbx_strand_id
1 'polypeptide(L)'
;MLSSELKQEKQLRAIEAEQAKVPELTVQGLVELYLTERIEDRKAKDGKIISWARKKKGQDEVRRTLYADAVDKLGGHNAAEITRNDVITLINGIVARGAKVQAGNVLRELSLAYEFAIGLGRFDASFANPALLAKSSLRQTRIKLTNNRGTRVLSEAELKKFLQWLPGFAFSPAIKNVLRLTLWTGCRTGEVCNMAWKDVDLEKGTIHLREPKKGVERYIQLSTQAIDFLKVLRLNSDTYFFPSTRTSRPPAKVSDGKCMAIAWGRTNVRYTKLDAA
;
A
#
# COMPACT_ATOMS: atom_id res chain seq x y z
N MET A 1 -13.57 8.88 -60.98
CA MET A 1 -13.84 9.57 -59.71
C MET A 1 -14.83 8.82 -58.82
N LEU A 2 -16.01 8.43 -59.25
CA LEU A 2 -17.00 7.69 -58.40
C LEU A 2 -16.50 6.38 -57.78
N SER A 3 -15.54 5.66 -58.39
CA SER A 3 -15.03 4.37 -57.90
C SER A 3 -14.06 4.52 -56.69
N SER A 4 -13.38 5.63 -56.55
CA SER A 4 -12.48 5.93 -55.44
C SER A 4 -13.23 6.36 -54.17
N GLU A 5 -14.28 7.12 -54.35
CA GLU A 5 -15.15 7.59 -53.24
C GLU A 5 -15.93 6.43 -52.62
N LEU A 6 -16.47 5.51 -53.41
CA LEU A 6 -17.12 4.29 -52.95
C LEU A 6 -16.18 3.34 -52.21
N LYS A 7 -14.90 3.29 -52.59
CA LYS A 7 -13.89 2.51 -51.87
C LYS A 7 -13.55 3.12 -50.53
N GLN A 8 -13.44 4.44 -50.47
CA GLN A 8 -13.19 5.17 -49.20
C GLN A 8 -14.38 5.06 -48.22
N GLU A 9 -15.59 5.14 -48.75
CA GLU A 9 -16.81 5.00 -47.94
C GLU A 9 -16.96 3.55 -47.40
N LYS A 10 -16.62 2.54 -48.18
CA LYS A 10 -16.57 1.16 -47.69
C LYS A 10 -15.48 0.91 -46.65
N GLN A 11 -14.31 1.54 -46.81
CA GLN A 11 -13.24 1.47 -45.80
C GLN A 11 -13.63 2.18 -44.49
N LEU A 12 -14.23 3.34 -44.58
CA LEU A 12 -14.75 4.06 -43.42
C LEU A 12 -15.81 3.25 -42.67
N ARG A 13 -16.80 2.69 -43.39
CA ARG A 13 -17.82 1.82 -42.79
C ARG A 13 -17.25 0.51 -42.21
N ALA A 14 -16.19 -0.03 -42.80
CA ALA A 14 -15.52 -1.21 -42.25
C ALA A 14 -14.75 -0.86 -40.94
N ILE A 15 -14.12 0.30 -40.90
CA ILE A 15 -13.44 0.81 -39.69
C ILE A 15 -14.45 1.12 -38.57
N GLU A 16 -15.57 1.78 -38.94
CA GLU A 16 -16.66 2.06 -37.99
C GLU A 16 -17.32 0.76 -37.47
N ALA A 17 -17.52 -0.22 -38.33
CA ALA A 17 -18.06 -1.53 -37.93
C ALA A 17 -17.09 -2.36 -37.09
N GLU A 18 -15.80 -2.15 -37.23
CA GLU A 18 -14.77 -2.81 -36.43
C GLU A 18 -14.60 -2.11 -35.06
N GLN A 19 -14.72 -0.79 -35.03
CA GLN A 19 -14.80 0.02 -33.80
C GLN A 19 -16.07 -0.26 -32.98
N ALA A 20 -17.22 -0.48 -33.65
CA ALA A 20 -18.48 -0.87 -33.00
C ALA A 20 -18.45 -2.29 -32.39
N LYS A 21 -17.46 -3.13 -32.73
CA LYS A 21 -17.29 -4.49 -32.16
C LYS A 21 -16.48 -4.53 -30.87
N VAL A 22 -15.82 -3.46 -30.49
CA VAL A 22 -15.13 -3.40 -29.19
C VAL A 22 -16.22 -3.19 -28.13
N PRO A 23 -16.48 -4.16 -27.25
CA PRO A 23 -17.46 -3.96 -26.19
C PRO A 23 -17.09 -2.72 -25.38
N GLU A 24 -18.06 -1.85 -25.15
CA GLU A 24 -17.87 -0.64 -24.35
C GLU A 24 -17.19 -0.99 -23.02
N LEU A 25 -16.00 -0.47 -22.83
CA LEU A 25 -15.21 -0.70 -21.62
C LEU A 25 -15.78 0.15 -20.49
N THR A 26 -16.48 -0.48 -19.55
CA THR A 26 -16.91 0.24 -18.34
C THR A 26 -15.74 0.55 -17.43
N VAL A 27 -15.89 1.50 -16.49
CA VAL A 27 -14.86 1.78 -15.47
C VAL A 27 -14.57 0.55 -14.63
N GLN A 28 -15.56 -0.26 -14.31
CA GLN A 28 -15.35 -1.54 -13.63
C GLN A 28 -14.51 -2.50 -14.50
N GLY A 29 -14.84 -2.61 -15.79
CA GLY A 29 -14.07 -3.43 -16.74
C GLY A 29 -12.63 -2.94 -16.89
N LEU A 30 -12.41 -1.61 -16.93
CA LEU A 30 -11.09 -0.98 -16.93
C LEU A 30 -10.29 -1.35 -15.68
N VAL A 31 -10.91 -1.27 -14.51
CA VAL A 31 -10.28 -1.61 -13.24
C VAL A 31 -9.92 -3.09 -13.17
N GLU A 32 -10.83 -3.99 -13.58
CA GLU A 32 -10.54 -5.43 -13.63
C GLU A 32 -9.42 -5.75 -14.62
N LEU A 33 -9.42 -5.16 -15.80
CA LEU A 33 -8.34 -5.31 -16.77
C LEU A 33 -6.99 -4.92 -16.15
N TYR A 34 -6.92 -3.77 -15.48
CA TYR A 34 -5.71 -3.30 -14.80
C TYR A 34 -5.27 -4.23 -13.66
N LEU A 35 -6.20 -4.69 -12.84
CA LEU A 35 -5.91 -5.58 -11.72
C LEU A 35 -5.40 -6.94 -12.19
N THR A 36 -6.13 -7.58 -13.10
CA THR A 36 -5.79 -8.93 -13.57
C THR A 36 -4.55 -8.95 -14.44
N GLU A 37 -4.36 -7.92 -15.29
CA GLU A 37 -3.28 -7.92 -16.28
C GLU A 37 -1.98 -7.30 -15.77
N ARG A 38 -2.02 -6.44 -14.75
CA ARG A 38 -0.85 -5.68 -14.28
C ARG A 38 -0.55 -5.77 -12.79
N ILE A 39 -1.53 -6.05 -11.94
CA ILE A 39 -1.34 -5.97 -10.49
C ILE A 39 -1.28 -7.33 -9.84
N GLU A 40 -2.19 -8.24 -10.19
CA GLU A 40 -2.35 -9.55 -9.56
C GLU A 40 -1.45 -10.61 -10.19
N ASP A 41 -1.08 -11.61 -9.40
CA ASP A 41 -0.31 -12.73 -9.88
C ASP A 41 -1.14 -13.53 -10.90
N ARG A 42 -0.53 -13.91 -11.99
CA ARG A 42 -1.17 -14.71 -13.06
C ARG A 42 -0.73 -16.16 -12.99
N LYS A 43 -1.60 -17.04 -13.44
CA LYS A 43 -1.24 -18.41 -13.73
C LYS A 43 -0.87 -18.52 -15.21
N ALA A 44 0.36 -18.93 -15.48
CA ALA A 44 0.77 -19.28 -16.83
C ALA A 44 0.04 -20.54 -17.33
N LYS A 45 0.06 -20.78 -18.63
CA LYS A 45 -0.57 -21.97 -19.24
C LYS A 45 -0.01 -23.30 -18.69
N ASP A 46 1.22 -23.28 -18.20
CA ASP A 46 1.91 -24.42 -17.56
C ASP A 46 1.61 -24.54 -16.04
N GLY A 47 0.70 -23.73 -15.52
CA GLY A 47 0.30 -23.73 -14.11
C GLY A 47 1.23 -22.97 -13.17
N LYS A 48 2.37 -22.44 -13.65
CA LYS A 48 3.26 -21.63 -12.85
C LYS A 48 2.65 -20.26 -12.52
N ILE A 49 2.93 -19.76 -11.33
CA ILE A 49 2.52 -18.42 -10.92
C ILE A 49 3.56 -17.42 -11.42
N ILE A 50 3.13 -16.50 -12.28
CA ILE A 50 3.92 -15.34 -12.69
C ILE A 50 3.65 -14.25 -11.66
N SER A 51 4.64 -14.02 -10.80
CA SER A 51 4.57 -12.96 -9.77
C SER A 51 4.82 -11.59 -10.38
N TRP A 52 3.99 -10.60 -9.99
CA TRP A 52 4.20 -9.22 -10.36
C TRP A 52 4.98 -8.43 -9.30
N ALA A 53 5.32 -7.18 -9.63
CA ALA A 53 6.15 -6.33 -8.79
C ALA A 53 5.58 -6.03 -7.39
N ARG A 54 4.29 -6.29 -7.15
CA ARG A 54 3.65 -6.05 -5.85
C ARG A 54 3.44 -7.37 -5.11
N LYS A 55 3.82 -7.42 -3.82
CA LYS A 55 3.49 -8.53 -2.92
C LYS A 55 1.97 -8.62 -2.74
N LYS A 56 1.41 -9.82 -2.46
CA LYS A 56 -0.04 -10.09 -2.35
C LYS A 56 -0.81 -9.01 -1.56
N LYS A 57 -0.31 -8.60 -0.40
CA LYS A 57 -0.92 -7.51 0.38
C LYS A 57 -1.03 -6.19 -0.40
N GLY A 58 -0.08 -5.90 -1.28
CA GLY A 58 -0.12 -4.71 -2.14
C GLY A 58 -1.16 -4.85 -3.25
N GLN A 59 -1.34 -6.05 -3.77
CA GLN A 59 -2.38 -6.37 -4.76
C GLN A 59 -3.77 -6.18 -4.14
N ASP A 60 -4.02 -6.79 -2.97
CA ASP A 60 -5.29 -6.67 -2.24
C ASP A 60 -5.62 -5.22 -1.88
N GLU A 61 -4.61 -4.41 -1.53
CA GLU A 61 -4.79 -2.99 -1.21
C GLU A 61 -5.16 -2.16 -2.44
N VAL A 62 -4.61 -2.44 -3.63
CA VAL A 62 -4.99 -1.76 -4.87
C VAL A 62 -6.43 -2.11 -5.22
N ARG A 63 -6.80 -3.39 -5.20
CA ARG A 63 -8.17 -3.84 -5.44
C ARG A 63 -9.15 -3.15 -4.49
N ARG A 64 -8.87 -3.20 -3.20
CA ARG A 64 -9.69 -2.51 -2.19
C ARG A 64 -9.82 -1.00 -2.46
N THR A 65 -8.73 -0.36 -2.84
CA THR A 65 -8.68 1.09 -3.09
C THR A 65 -9.56 1.48 -4.26
N LEU A 66 -9.51 0.74 -5.35
CA LEU A 66 -10.29 1.06 -6.56
C LEU A 66 -11.76 0.67 -6.39
N TYR A 67 -12.05 -0.49 -5.79
CA TYR A 67 -13.43 -0.95 -5.63
C TYR A 67 -14.21 -0.13 -4.62
N ALA A 68 -13.61 0.22 -3.48
CA ALA A 68 -14.31 0.95 -2.42
C ALA A 68 -14.75 2.38 -2.79
N ASP A 69 -14.15 2.94 -3.81
CA ASP A 69 -14.40 4.34 -4.17
C ASP A 69 -14.69 4.54 -5.67
N ALA A 70 -13.77 4.12 -6.56
CA ALA A 70 -13.89 4.39 -7.99
C ALA A 70 -14.96 3.50 -8.63
N VAL A 71 -14.95 2.19 -8.38
CA VAL A 71 -15.95 1.26 -8.93
C VAL A 71 -17.33 1.50 -8.29
N ASP A 72 -17.39 1.78 -6.98
CA ASP A 72 -18.63 2.08 -6.28
C ASP A 72 -19.38 3.28 -6.90
N LYS A 73 -18.66 4.30 -7.35
CA LYS A 73 -19.27 5.54 -7.87
C LYS A 73 -19.35 5.58 -9.39
N LEU A 74 -18.36 5.06 -10.09
CA LEU A 74 -18.22 5.22 -11.55
C LEU A 74 -18.25 3.87 -12.30
N GLY A 75 -18.30 2.73 -11.62
CA GLY A 75 -18.09 1.41 -12.19
C GLY A 75 -18.97 1.06 -13.40
N GLY A 76 -20.23 1.49 -13.39
CA GLY A 76 -21.17 1.24 -14.48
C GLY A 76 -21.07 2.20 -15.67
N HIS A 77 -20.29 3.27 -15.56
CA HIS A 77 -20.16 4.25 -16.64
C HIS A 77 -19.15 3.76 -17.70
N ASN A 78 -19.36 4.17 -18.95
CA ASN A 78 -18.40 3.96 -20.02
C ASN A 78 -17.08 4.69 -19.68
N ALA A 79 -15.97 3.96 -19.65
CA ALA A 79 -14.67 4.52 -19.29
C ALA A 79 -14.18 5.60 -20.28
N ALA A 80 -14.62 5.54 -21.55
CA ALA A 80 -14.29 6.53 -22.57
C ALA A 80 -15.02 7.88 -22.34
N GLU A 81 -16.17 7.85 -21.67
CA GLU A 81 -17.02 9.04 -21.42
C GLU A 81 -16.68 9.74 -20.09
N ILE A 82 -15.89 9.08 -19.22
CA ILE A 82 -15.47 9.70 -17.96
C ILE A 82 -14.67 10.96 -18.22
N THR A 83 -15.13 12.05 -17.65
CA THR A 83 -14.49 13.35 -17.78
C THR A 83 -13.54 13.63 -16.62
N ARG A 84 -12.67 14.63 -16.82
CA ARG A 84 -11.86 15.21 -15.74
C ARG A 84 -12.72 15.63 -14.54
N ASN A 85 -13.91 16.19 -14.78
CA ASN A 85 -14.78 16.71 -13.72
C ASN A 85 -15.41 15.58 -12.90
N ASP A 86 -15.74 14.44 -13.49
CA ASP A 86 -16.23 13.26 -12.76
C ASP A 86 -15.18 12.73 -11.80
N VAL A 87 -13.93 12.66 -12.26
CA VAL A 87 -12.81 12.26 -11.39
C VAL A 87 -12.59 13.28 -10.27
N ILE A 88 -12.64 14.60 -10.55
CA ILE A 88 -12.51 15.63 -9.51
C ILE A 88 -13.64 15.50 -8.48
N THR A 89 -14.88 15.27 -8.93
CA THR A 89 -16.04 15.07 -8.05
C THR A 89 -15.85 13.85 -7.15
N LEU A 90 -15.41 12.72 -7.71
CA LEU A 90 -15.07 11.52 -6.96
C LEU A 90 -14.02 11.83 -5.87
N ILE A 91 -12.92 12.46 -6.23
CA ILE A 91 -11.81 12.77 -5.31
C ILE A 91 -12.26 13.74 -4.21
N ASN A 92 -13.01 14.77 -4.56
CA ASN A 92 -13.55 15.73 -3.58
C ASN A 92 -14.51 15.06 -2.59
N GLY A 93 -15.33 14.12 -3.03
CA GLY A 93 -16.20 13.31 -2.16
C GLY A 93 -15.39 12.50 -1.12
N ILE A 94 -14.26 11.91 -1.56
CA ILE A 94 -13.38 11.17 -0.66
C ILE A 94 -12.67 12.13 0.32
N VAL A 95 -12.26 13.31 -0.13
CA VAL A 95 -11.63 14.34 0.72
C VAL A 95 -12.62 14.86 1.75
N ALA A 96 -13.89 15.10 1.36
CA ALA A 96 -14.94 15.62 2.25
C ALA A 96 -15.23 14.69 3.42
N ARG A 97 -15.14 13.35 3.22
CA ARG A 97 -15.23 12.39 4.34
C ARG A 97 -13.96 12.28 5.20
N GLY A 98 -12.97 13.17 5.01
CA GLY A 98 -11.72 13.21 5.79
C GLY A 98 -10.62 12.27 5.31
N ALA A 99 -10.79 11.52 4.21
CA ALA A 99 -9.87 10.48 3.77
C ALA A 99 -8.88 10.95 2.69
N LYS A 100 -8.16 12.05 2.92
CA LYS A 100 -7.25 12.69 1.95
C LYS A 100 -6.21 11.75 1.33
N VAL A 101 -5.61 10.87 2.15
CA VAL A 101 -4.59 9.91 1.68
C VAL A 101 -5.24 8.86 0.77
N GLN A 102 -6.45 8.41 1.11
CA GLN A 102 -7.21 7.49 0.26
C GLN A 102 -7.56 8.14 -1.08
N ALA A 103 -8.00 9.41 -1.08
CA ALA A 103 -8.25 10.18 -2.30
C ALA A 103 -7.02 10.21 -3.22
N GLY A 104 -5.83 10.45 -2.66
CA GLY A 104 -4.57 10.42 -3.39
C GLY A 104 -4.21 9.03 -3.94
N ASN A 105 -4.52 7.97 -3.19
CA ASN A 105 -4.31 6.60 -3.64
C ASN A 105 -5.27 6.24 -4.78
N VAL A 106 -6.57 6.55 -4.65
CA VAL A 106 -7.57 6.32 -5.71
C VAL A 106 -7.18 7.03 -6.99
N LEU A 107 -6.85 8.33 -6.91
CA LEU A 107 -6.45 9.11 -8.08
C LEU A 107 -5.22 8.54 -8.77
N ARG A 108 -4.22 8.09 -7.99
CA ARG A 108 -3.01 7.47 -8.53
C ARG A 108 -3.30 6.14 -9.23
N GLU A 109 -4.02 5.23 -8.57
CA GLU A 109 -4.30 3.91 -9.15
C GLU A 109 -5.27 4.01 -10.34
N LEU A 110 -6.26 4.89 -10.30
CA LEU A 110 -7.18 5.13 -11.43
C LEU A 110 -6.41 5.72 -12.64
N SER A 111 -5.50 6.68 -12.40
CA SER A 111 -4.64 7.20 -13.46
C SER A 111 -3.78 6.11 -14.10
N LEU A 112 -3.22 5.19 -13.30
CA LEU A 112 -2.43 4.07 -13.80
C LEU A 112 -3.27 3.03 -14.56
N ALA A 113 -4.53 2.83 -14.16
CA ALA A 113 -5.46 1.95 -14.88
C ALA A 113 -5.77 2.49 -16.28
N TYR A 114 -6.06 3.79 -16.39
CA TYR A 114 -6.26 4.43 -17.69
C TYR A 114 -4.98 4.38 -18.56
N GLU A 115 -3.82 4.74 -18.01
CA GLU A 115 -2.54 4.66 -18.74
C GLU A 115 -2.28 3.26 -19.27
N PHE A 116 -2.58 2.23 -18.47
CA PHE A 116 -2.41 0.85 -18.88
C PHE A 116 -3.34 0.47 -20.04
N ALA A 117 -4.61 0.85 -19.97
CA ALA A 117 -5.58 0.56 -21.03
C ALA A 117 -5.30 1.36 -22.32
N ILE A 118 -4.82 2.60 -22.22
CA ILE A 118 -4.33 3.39 -23.36
C ILE A 118 -3.15 2.66 -24.01
N GLY A 119 -2.18 2.19 -23.22
CA GLY A 119 -1.05 1.42 -23.72
C GLY A 119 -1.42 0.08 -24.39
N LEU A 120 -2.59 -0.48 -24.06
CA LEU A 120 -3.17 -1.66 -24.71
C LEU A 120 -4.02 -1.32 -25.94
N GLY A 121 -4.13 -0.04 -26.34
CA GLY A 121 -4.95 0.37 -27.47
C GLY A 121 -6.46 0.23 -27.24
N ARG A 122 -6.92 0.32 -25.97
CA ARG A 122 -8.36 0.21 -25.62
C ARG A 122 -9.12 1.51 -25.83
N PHE A 123 -8.43 2.59 -26.11
CA PHE A 123 -8.97 3.94 -26.37
C PHE A 123 -8.37 4.48 -27.65
N ASP A 124 -9.05 5.45 -28.26
CA ASP A 124 -8.56 6.15 -29.43
C ASP A 124 -7.23 6.88 -29.14
N ALA A 125 -6.44 7.09 -30.21
CA ALA A 125 -5.14 7.76 -30.08
C ALA A 125 -5.22 9.19 -29.54
N SER A 126 -6.38 9.83 -29.70
CA SER A 126 -6.67 11.19 -29.18
C SER A 126 -7.19 11.20 -27.72
N PHE A 127 -7.45 10.02 -27.14
CA PHE A 127 -8.04 9.94 -25.80
C PHE A 127 -7.06 10.41 -24.73
N ALA A 128 -7.48 11.40 -23.96
CA ALA A 128 -6.71 11.95 -22.85
C ALA A 128 -7.16 11.33 -21.53
N ASN A 129 -6.22 10.78 -20.76
CA ASN A 129 -6.49 10.18 -19.45
C ASN A 129 -7.17 11.16 -18.48
N PRO A 130 -8.47 10.96 -18.13
CA PRO A 130 -9.22 11.91 -17.32
C PRO A 130 -8.68 12.03 -15.89
N ALA A 131 -8.13 10.95 -15.33
CA ALA A 131 -7.55 10.95 -13.99
C ALA A 131 -6.21 11.71 -13.95
N LEU A 132 -5.42 11.68 -15.01
CA LEU A 132 -4.20 12.48 -15.13
C LEU A 132 -4.53 13.96 -15.25
N LEU A 133 -5.55 14.33 -16.06
CA LEU A 133 -6.04 15.69 -16.17
C LEU A 133 -6.60 16.20 -14.83
N ALA A 134 -7.37 15.39 -14.11
CA ALA A 134 -7.87 15.72 -12.78
C ALA A 134 -6.72 15.95 -11.78
N LYS A 135 -5.68 15.12 -11.82
CA LYS A 135 -4.48 15.28 -10.98
C LYS A 135 -3.79 16.62 -11.21
N SER A 136 -3.66 17.04 -12.47
CA SER A 136 -3.09 18.35 -12.82
C SER A 136 -3.95 19.49 -12.26
N SER A 137 -5.27 19.45 -12.44
CA SER A 137 -6.21 20.47 -11.93
C SER A 137 -6.19 20.55 -10.39
N LEU A 138 -6.25 19.41 -9.70
CA LEU A 138 -6.19 19.35 -8.23
C LEU A 138 -4.88 19.91 -7.67
N ARG A 139 -3.77 19.73 -8.40
CA ARG A 139 -2.47 20.32 -8.04
C ARG A 139 -2.51 21.85 -8.17
N GLN A 140 -3.14 22.39 -9.22
CA GLN A 140 -3.29 23.84 -9.42
C GLN A 140 -4.16 24.47 -8.31
N THR A 141 -5.22 23.79 -7.88
CA THR A 141 -6.08 24.25 -6.78
C THR A 141 -5.48 24.04 -5.39
N ARG A 142 -4.23 23.57 -5.29
CA ARG A 142 -3.49 23.33 -4.05
C ARG A 142 -4.16 22.34 -3.07
N ILE A 143 -5.05 21.48 -3.56
CA ILE A 143 -5.64 20.42 -2.74
C ILE A 143 -4.58 19.39 -2.41
N LYS A 144 -4.17 19.32 -1.15
CA LYS A 144 -3.19 18.33 -0.66
C LYS A 144 -3.88 16.98 -0.43
N LEU A 145 -3.53 15.99 -1.23
CA LEU A 145 -4.00 14.60 -1.13
C LEU A 145 -3.05 13.69 -0.30
N THR A 146 -2.16 14.31 0.46
CA THR A 146 -1.21 13.60 1.32
C THR A 146 -1.24 14.21 2.71
N ASN A 147 -0.96 13.40 3.73
CA ASN A 147 -0.71 13.93 5.06
C ASN A 147 0.66 14.62 5.09
N ASN A 148 0.79 15.63 5.94
CA ASN A 148 2.11 16.17 6.26
C ASN A 148 2.96 15.05 6.87
N ARG A 149 4.22 14.94 6.44
CA ARG A 149 5.17 14.07 7.13
C ARG A 149 5.37 14.60 8.54
N GLY A 150 5.19 13.72 9.52
CA GLY A 150 5.60 14.03 10.88
C GLY A 150 7.12 14.21 10.90
N THR A 151 7.57 15.37 11.33
CA THR A 151 8.99 15.69 11.50
C THR A 151 9.43 15.52 12.96
N ARG A 152 8.47 15.27 13.85
CA ARG A 152 8.74 15.12 15.28
C ARG A 152 9.51 13.84 15.55
N VAL A 153 10.59 13.96 16.30
CA VAL A 153 11.38 12.88 16.86
C VAL A 153 11.21 12.92 18.38
N LEU A 154 11.23 11.78 19.06
CA LEU A 154 11.21 11.74 20.51
C LEU A 154 12.53 12.32 21.05
N SER A 155 12.41 13.24 22.01
CA SER A 155 13.57 13.71 22.78
C SER A 155 14.07 12.60 23.72
N GLU A 156 15.29 12.74 24.23
CA GLU A 156 15.86 11.80 25.19
C GLU A 156 14.97 11.65 26.45
N ALA A 157 14.46 12.76 26.96
CA ALA A 157 13.56 12.75 28.12
C ALA A 157 12.24 12.01 27.83
N GLU A 158 11.66 12.19 26.63
CA GLU A 158 10.47 11.46 26.20
C GLU A 158 10.75 9.98 26.03
N LEU A 159 11.90 9.63 25.48
CA LEU A 159 12.32 8.24 25.31
C LEU A 159 12.50 7.56 26.68
N LYS A 160 13.14 8.23 27.63
CA LYS A 160 13.28 7.76 29.03
C LYS A 160 11.91 7.50 29.66
N LYS A 161 11.01 8.47 29.59
CA LYS A 161 9.62 8.33 30.08
C LYS A 161 8.90 7.16 29.41
N PHE A 162 9.05 7.00 28.11
CA PHE A 162 8.45 5.90 27.35
C PHE A 162 8.97 4.52 27.81
N LEU A 163 10.27 4.39 28.01
CA LEU A 163 10.89 3.13 28.47
C LEU A 163 10.47 2.76 29.91
N GLN A 164 10.29 3.75 30.77
CA GLN A 164 9.78 3.57 32.13
C GLN A 164 8.30 3.20 32.17
N TRP A 165 7.49 3.78 31.29
CA TRP A 165 6.07 3.53 31.16
C TRP A 165 5.74 2.17 30.51
N LEU A 166 6.53 1.74 29.53
CA LEU A 166 6.26 0.55 28.71
C LEU A 166 6.03 -0.74 29.53
N PRO A 167 6.79 -1.07 30.59
CA PRO A 167 6.58 -2.28 31.39
C PRO A 167 5.21 -2.33 32.07
N GLY A 168 4.73 -1.22 32.58
CA GLY A 168 3.47 -1.09 33.34
C GLY A 168 2.21 -1.02 32.48
N PHE A 169 2.34 -0.85 31.17
CA PHE A 169 1.16 -0.71 30.29
C PHE A 169 0.54 -2.06 29.94
N ALA A 170 -0.80 -2.05 29.64
CA ALA A 170 -1.59 -3.25 29.37
C ALA A 170 -1.36 -3.89 27.98
N PHE A 171 -0.18 -3.70 27.38
CA PHE A 171 0.21 -4.41 26.17
C PHE A 171 0.60 -5.86 26.47
N SER A 172 0.37 -6.74 25.48
CA SER A 172 0.92 -8.09 25.55
C SER A 172 2.46 -8.06 25.62
N PRO A 173 3.10 -9.05 26.25
CA PRO A 173 4.56 -9.15 26.31
C PRO A 173 5.21 -9.06 24.93
N ALA A 174 4.62 -9.68 23.91
CA ALA A 174 5.10 -9.62 22.54
C ALA A 174 5.18 -8.20 21.99
N ILE A 175 4.14 -7.39 22.19
CA ILE A 175 4.12 -5.99 21.74
C ILE A 175 5.20 -5.16 22.45
N LYS A 176 5.33 -5.34 23.76
CA LYS A 176 6.39 -4.66 24.55
C LYS A 176 7.77 -4.99 24.03
N ASN A 177 8.00 -6.26 23.73
CA ASN A 177 9.29 -6.76 23.25
C ASN A 177 9.60 -6.30 21.82
N VAL A 178 8.60 -6.26 20.95
CA VAL A 178 8.75 -5.68 19.60
C VAL A 178 9.15 -4.20 19.68
N LEU A 179 8.50 -3.43 20.56
CA LEU A 179 8.83 -2.02 20.75
C LEU A 179 10.27 -1.83 21.29
N ARG A 180 10.69 -2.63 22.27
CA ARG A 180 12.08 -2.62 22.79
C ARG A 180 13.10 -2.91 21.69
N LEU A 181 12.91 -4.01 20.95
CA LEU A 181 13.82 -4.36 19.85
C LEU A 181 13.82 -3.34 18.73
N THR A 182 12.67 -2.73 18.42
CA THR A 182 12.59 -1.63 17.45
C THR A 182 13.49 -0.45 17.88
N LEU A 183 13.49 -0.10 19.17
CA LEU A 183 14.33 0.98 19.71
C LEU A 183 15.81 0.62 19.70
N TRP A 184 16.17 -0.58 20.14
CA TRP A 184 17.57 -1.02 20.23
C TRP A 184 18.23 -1.26 18.89
N THR A 185 17.46 -1.69 17.88
CA THR A 185 17.99 -2.04 16.55
C THR A 185 17.78 -0.97 15.50
N GLY A 186 16.90 0.02 15.73
CA GLY A 186 16.49 0.99 14.71
C GLY A 186 15.71 0.37 13.55
N CYS A 187 15.31 -0.90 13.65
CA CYS A 187 14.56 -1.60 12.63
C CYS A 187 13.10 -1.14 12.59
N ARG A 188 12.47 -1.29 11.42
CA ARG A 188 11.02 -1.13 11.34
C ARG A 188 10.33 -2.22 12.14
N THR A 189 9.21 -1.89 12.80
CA THR A 189 8.42 -2.87 13.59
C THR A 189 8.06 -4.12 12.78
N GLY A 190 7.73 -3.96 11.48
CA GLY A 190 7.46 -5.10 10.61
C GLY A 190 8.70 -5.97 10.28
N GLU A 191 9.89 -5.41 10.33
CA GLU A 191 11.14 -6.17 10.21
C GLU A 191 11.39 -6.96 11.49
N VAL A 192 11.23 -6.31 12.65
CA VAL A 192 11.35 -6.96 13.96
C VAL A 192 10.36 -8.12 14.12
N CYS A 193 9.11 -7.96 13.72
CA CYS A 193 8.10 -9.03 13.78
C CYS A 193 8.43 -10.25 12.91
N ASN A 194 9.24 -10.09 11.85
CA ASN A 194 9.63 -11.21 10.97
C ASN A 194 11.00 -11.80 11.30
N MET A 195 11.68 -11.33 12.34
CA MET A 195 13.00 -11.86 12.72
C MET A 195 12.87 -13.33 13.14
N ALA A 196 13.76 -14.14 12.60
CA ALA A 196 13.87 -15.56 12.89
C ALA A 196 15.22 -15.88 13.56
N TRP A 197 15.25 -16.88 14.43
CA TRP A 197 16.47 -17.28 15.15
C TRP A 197 17.59 -17.74 14.23
N LYS A 198 17.26 -18.31 13.07
CA LYS A 198 18.25 -18.71 12.05
C LYS A 198 19.08 -17.55 11.48
N ASP A 199 18.58 -16.32 11.65
CA ASP A 199 19.20 -15.09 11.12
C ASP A 199 19.97 -14.33 12.21
N VAL A 200 20.12 -14.91 13.41
CA VAL A 200 20.77 -14.30 14.57
C VAL A 200 22.03 -15.06 14.94
N ASP A 201 23.11 -14.34 15.06
CA ASP A 201 24.36 -14.79 15.65
C ASP A 201 24.57 -14.06 16.99
N LEU A 202 24.24 -14.73 18.10
CA LEU A 202 24.37 -14.16 19.44
C LEU A 202 25.81 -14.03 19.90
N GLU A 203 26.75 -14.82 19.35
CA GLU A 203 28.17 -14.75 19.68
C GLU A 203 28.81 -13.54 19.04
N LYS A 204 28.51 -13.30 17.76
CA LYS A 204 28.94 -12.08 17.05
C LYS A 204 28.07 -10.88 17.38
N GLY A 205 26.95 -11.07 18.05
CA GLY A 205 26.00 -10.00 18.36
C GLY A 205 25.39 -9.37 17.11
N THR A 206 25.01 -10.18 16.12
CA THR A 206 24.47 -9.67 14.83
C THR A 206 23.14 -10.30 14.44
N ILE A 207 22.30 -9.52 13.76
CA ILE A 207 21.08 -9.99 13.10
C ILE A 207 21.20 -9.73 11.60
N HIS A 208 20.94 -10.76 10.80
CA HIS A 208 20.93 -10.69 9.36
C HIS A 208 19.52 -10.39 8.84
N LEU A 209 19.28 -9.22 8.28
CA LEU A 209 18.02 -8.85 7.59
C LEU A 209 18.11 -9.19 6.11
N ARG A 210 17.54 -10.34 5.72
CA ARG A 210 17.57 -10.84 4.33
C ARG A 210 16.61 -10.10 3.41
N GLU A 211 15.42 -9.75 3.89
CA GLU A 211 14.36 -9.15 3.08
C GLU A 211 13.85 -7.83 3.68
N PRO A 212 14.63 -6.75 3.67
CA PRO A 212 14.10 -5.45 4.07
C PRO A 212 13.01 -5.00 3.09
N LYS A 213 12.05 -4.23 3.56
CA LYS A 213 10.92 -3.71 2.75
C LYS A 213 11.39 -2.88 1.54
N LYS A 214 12.50 -2.20 1.68
CA LYS A 214 13.23 -1.47 0.64
C LYS A 214 14.70 -1.52 0.96
N GLY A 215 15.52 -1.89 0.01
CA GLY A 215 16.97 -1.82 0.13
C GLY A 215 17.64 -3.18 0.12
N VAL A 216 18.93 -3.12 0.27
CA VAL A 216 19.86 -4.23 0.25
C VAL A 216 19.79 -4.96 1.59
N GLU A 217 19.99 -6.26 1.56
CA GLU A 217 20.29 -7.13 2.69
C GLU A 217 21.32 -6.46 3.60
N ARG A 218 21.11 -6.53 4.91
CA ARG A 218 22.00 -5.86 5.87
C ARG A 218 22.13 -6.61 7.17
N TYR A 219 23.29 -6.43 7.81
CA TYR A 219 23.53 -6.88 9.17
C TYR A 219 23.30 -5.75 10.17
N ILE A 220 22.74 -6.10 11.31
CA ILE A 220 22.48 -5.20 12.43
C ILE A 220 23.34 -5.62 13.58
N GLN A 221 24.19 -4.71 14.06
CA GLN A 221 24.96 -4.94 15.29
C GLN A 221 24.04 -4.75 16.50
N LEU A 222 24.09 -5.70 17.42
CA LEU A 222 23.33 -5.69 18.66
C LEU A 222 24.15 -5.09 19.80
N SER A 223 23.48 -4.32 20.65
CA SER A 223 24.06 -3.92 21.96
C SER A 223 24.06 -5.12 22.92
N THR A 224 24.92 -5.07 23.95
CA THR A 224 24.96 -6.08 25.01
C THR A 224 23.58 -6.32 25.63
N GLN A 225 22.83 -5.24 25.90
CA GLN A 225 21.46 -5.30 26.44
C GLN A 225 20.50 -6.05 25.50
N ALA A 226 20.61 -5.83 24.18
CA ALA A 226 19.79 -6.54 23.21
C ALA A 226 20.16 -8.03 23.14
N ILE A 227 21.44 -8.38 23.23
CA ILE A 227 21.92 -9.76 23.26
C ILE A 227 21.38 -10.50 24.49
N ASP A 228 21.50 -9.92 25.68
CA ASP A 228 21.02 -10.55 26.92
C ASP A 228 19.50 -10.72 26.90
N PHE A 229 18.78 -9.72 26.40
CA PHE A 229 17.35 -9.83 26.19
C PHE A 229 16.98 -10.94 25.21
N LEU A 230 17.70 -11.08 24.10
CA LEU A 230 17.44 -12.12 23.10
C LEU A 230 17.77 -13.52 23.63
N LYS A 231 18.80 -13.69 24.47
CA LYS A 231 19.08 -14.97 25.16
C LYS A 231 17.88 -15.43 25.98
N VAL A 232 17.26 -14.52 26.75
CA VAL A 232 16.05 -14.81 27.53
C VAL A 232 14.86 -15.09 26.62
N LEU A 233 14.69 -14.32 25.57
CA LEU A 233 13.58 -14.47 24.64
C LEU A 233 13.62 -15.81 23.90
N ARG A 234 14.80 -16.34 23.58
CA ARG A 234 15.00 -17.61 22.87
C ARG A 234 14.42 -18.81 23.63
N LEU A 235 14.30 -18.74 24.95
CA LEU A 235 13.70 -19.79 25.75
C LEU A 235 12.22 -20.05 25.43
N ASN A 236 11.55 -19.12 24.73
CA ASN A 236 10.13 -19.21 24.44
C ASN A 236 9.80 -19.70 23.03
N SER A 237 10.76 -19.76 22.11
CA SER A 237 10.53 -20.17 20.71
C SER A 237 11.84 -20.46 19.98
N ASP A 238 11.87 -21.51 19.18
CA ASP A 238 13.03 -21.92 18.39
C ASP A 238 13.06 -21.39 16.96
N THR A 239 11.95 -20.86 16.46
CA THR A 239 11.84 -20.47 15.04
C THR A 239 11.83 -18.96 14.86
N TYR A 240 10.92 -18.26 15.52
CA TYR A 240 10.73 -16.80 15.39
C TYR A 240 10.84 -16.11 16.74
N PHE A 241 11.26 -14.84 16.73
CA PHE A 241 11.28 -14.04 17.97
C PHE A 241 9.88 -13.88 18.58
N PHE A 242 8.89 -13.71 17.73
CA PHE A 242 7.51 -13.48 18.12
C PHE A 242 6.58 -14.40 17.31
N PRO A 243 6.41 -15.68 17.69
CA PRO A 243 5.48 -16.57 17.01
C PRO A 243 4.05 -16.10 17.22
N SER A 244 3.21 -16.30 16.20
CA SER A 244 1.77 -16.07 16.34
C SER A 244 1.15 -17.09 17.29
N THR A 245 0.31 -16.65 18.21
CA THR A 245 -0.45 -17.53 19.11
C THR A 245 -1.47 -18.42 18.39
N ARG A 246 -1.84 -18.08 17.15
CA ARG A 246 -2.80 -18.83 16.33
C ARG A 246 -2.17 -19.75 15.29
N THR A 247 -0.97 -19.46 14.87
CA THR A 247 -0.24 -20.22 13.87
C THR A 247 1.23 -20.16 14.23
N SER A 248 1.96 -21.27 14.13
CA SER A 248 3.42 -21.28 14.35
C SER A 248 4.22 -20.43 13.34
N ARG A 249 3.55 -19.61 12.55
CA ARG A 249 4.12 -18.68 11.59
C ARG A 249 4.39 -17.31 12.26
N PRO A 250 5.22 -16.44 11.66
CA PRO A 250 5.37 -15.08 12.15
C PRO A 250 4.00 -14.43 12.26
N PRO A 251 3.77 -13.56 13.26
CA PRO A 251 2.49 -12.89 13.43
C PRO A 251 2.11 -12.21 12.12
N ALA A 252 0.87 -12.42 11.68
CA ALA A 252 0.39 -11.80 10.45
C ALA A 252 0.62 -10.29 10.57
N LYS A 253 1.37 -9.71 9.63
CA LYS A 253 1.83 -8.31 9.62
C LYS A 253 0.75 -7.25 9.88
N VAL A 254 -0.52 -7.65 9.93
CA VAL A 254 -1.68 -6.77 9.95
C VAL A 254 -2.25 -6.54 11.34
N SER A 255 -2.25 -7.54 12.24
CA SER A 255 -2.89 -7.40 13.55
C SER A 255 -2.03 -6.55 14.50
N ASP A 256 -0.74 -6.77 14.51
CA ASP A 256 0.14 -6.14 15.47
C ASP A 256 0.50 -4.70 15.07
N GLY A 257 0.66 -4.43 13.77
CA GLY A 257 0.86 -3.07 13.27
C GLY A 257 -0.37 -2.15 13.44
N LYS A 258 -1.59 -2.69 13.33
CA LYS A 258 -2.81 -1.95 13.63
C LYS A 258 -2.99 -1.74 15.13
N CYS A 259 -2.73 -2.73 15.94
CA CYS A 259 -2.78 -2.61 17.40
C CYS A 259 -1.74 -1.60 17.90
N MET A 260 -0.52 -1.62 17.37
CA MET A 260 0.51 -0.62 17.72
C MET A 260 0.17 0.78 17.23
N ALA A 261 -0.33 0.94 16.00
CA ALA A 261 -0.75 2.26 15.49
C ALA A 261 -1.95 2.82 16.26
N ILE A 262 -2.92 1.99 16.66
CA ILE A 262 -4.07 2.40 17.46
C ILE A 262 -3.64 2.71 18.89
N ALA A 263 -2.77 1.91 19.48
CA ALA A 263 -2.26 2.16 20.83
C ALA A 263 -1.36 3.39 20.88
N TRP A 264 -0.48 3.57 19.87
CA TRP A 264 0.35 4.76 19.73
C TRP A 264 -0.47 6.02 19.49
N GLY A 265 -1.51 5.95 18.64
CA GLY A 265 -2.43 7.06 18.40
C GLY A 265 -3.26 7.42 19.63
N ARG A 266 -3.72 6.44 20.42
CA ARG A 266 -4.46 6.67 21.67
C ARG A 266 -3.58 7.22 22.80
N THR A 267 -2.31 6.83 22.84
CA THR A 267 -1.36 7.35 23.85
C THR A 267 -0.90 8.76 23.51
N ASN A 268 -0.71 9.12 22.25
CA ASN A 268 -0.39 10.50 21.88
C ASN A 268 -1.51 11.50 22.23
N VAL A 269 -2.78 11.08 22.14
CA VAL A 269 -3.93 11.91 22.57
C VAL A 269 -3.96 12.10 24.10
N ARG A 270 -3.46 11.14 24.88
CA ARG A 270 -3.36 11.29 26.35
C ARG A 270 -2.11 12.05 26.81
N TYR A 271 -1.01 11.98 26.05
CA TYR A 271 0.23 12.73 26.37
C TYR A 271 0.05 14.25 26.23
N THR A 272 -0.74 14.71 25.25
CA THR A 272 -1.07 16.13 25.10
C THR A 272 -1.97 16.68 26.24
N LYS A 273 -2.60 15.79 27.03
CA LYS A 273 -3.41 16.18 28.21
C LYS A 273 -2.67 16.13 29.55
N LEU A 274 -1.49 15.49 29.59
CA LEU A 274 -0.69 15.39 30.82
C LEU A 274 0.34 16.54 30.99
N ASP A 275 0.63 17.25 29.89
CA ASP A 275 1.52 18.42 29.94
C ASP A 275 0.74 19.76 30.18
N ALA A 276 -0.58 19.67 30.42
CA ALA A 276 -1.47 20.81 30.69
C ALA A 276 -2.06 20.81 32.12
N ALA A 277 -1.42 20.10 33.07
CA ALA A 277 -1.79 20.12 34.48
C ALA A 277 -0.53 20.36 35.36
#